data_14cb60f1e9bdd257aaf09af0b1c37337
#
_entry.id   14cb60f1e9bdd257aaf09af0b1c37337
#
_cell.length_a   1.000
_cell.length_b   1.000
_cell.length_c   1.000
_cell.angle_alpha   90.00
_cell.angle_beta   90.00
_cell.angle_gamma   90.00
#
_symmetry.space_group_name_H-M   'P 1'
#
loop_
_entity.id
_entity.type
_entity.pdbx_description
1 polymer ?
#
loop_
_entity_poly.entity_id
_entity_poly.type
_entity_poly.pdbx_seq_one_letter_code
_entity_poly.pdbx_strand_id
1 'polypeptide(L)'
;MARFSFLAGFALLAACSAPPPPAPETLPEPVPQVEPSKPALVQPTGAWIDWPITPGDWVYRRDARGSIALFGAAGSDALVTLRCDRQRGRIYIARASAQQSAQFNLRSSARLKQLSARTTAGAKPYVAAEIMPNDPILDALAYSRGRIALETSGEISLALPVWSEIGRIVEDCRR
;
A
#
# COMPACT_ATOMS: atom_id res chain seq x y z
N MET A 1 31.54 88.36 54.92
CA MET A 1 30.46 88.81 54.05
C MET A 1 30.45 87.88 52.84
N ALA A 2 29.71 86.78 52.90
CA ALA A 2 29.71 85.70 51.85
C ALA A 2 28.41 85.81 51.04
N ARG A 3 28.56 85.91 49.73
CA ARG A 3 27.43 85.87 48.77
C ARG A 3 27.35 84.42 48.23
N PHE A 4 26.24 83.81 48.56
CA PHE A 4 25.85 82.48 47.94
C PHE A 4 25.04 82.80 46.68
N SER A 5 25.56 82.30 45.54
CA SER A 5 24.84 82.20 44.24
C SER A 5 24.24 80.83 44.09
N PHE A 6 22.92 80.73 43.97
CA PHE A 6 22.20 79.50 43.65
C PHE A 6 22.10 79.35 42.13
N LEU A 7 22.65 78.31 41.62
CA LEU A 7 22.49 77.85 40.22
C LEU A 7 21.39 76.83 40.22
N ALA A 8 20.26 77.13 39.58
CA ALA A 8 19.18 76.20 39.32
C ALA A 8 19.49 75.38 38.10
N GLY A 9 19.71 74.09 38.32
CA GLY A 9 19.91 73.09 37.21
C GLY A 9 18.54 72.61 36.69
N PHE A 10 18.28 72.83 35.39
CA PHE A 10 17.10 72.37 34.69
C PHE A 10 17.40 70.95 34.19
N ALA A 11 16.78 69.93 34.80
CA ALA A 11 16.86 68.56 34.35
C ALA A 11 15.84 68.27 33.23
N LEU A 12 16.30 68.04 31.99
CA LEU A 12 15.49 67.59 30.85
C LEU A 12 15.27 66.07 30.98
N LEU A 13 14.05 65.66 31.30
CA LEU A 13 13.60 64.28 31.23
C LEU A 13 13.28 63.93 29.80
N ALA A 14 14.18 63.17 29.13
CA ALA A 14 13.93 62.54 27.84
C ALA A 14 13.05 61.30 28.06
N ALA A 15 11.78 61.38 27.69
CA ALA A 15 10.87 60.24 27.67
C ALA A 15 11.18 59.39 26.43
N CYS A 16 11.86 58.24 26.60
CA CYS A 16 11.97 57.20 25.58
C CYS A 16 10.62 56.47 25.47
N SER A 17 9.83 56.78 24.43
CA SER A 17 8.67 55.97 24.06
C SER A 17 9.14 54.73 23.36
N ALA A 18 8.95 53.56 23.97
CA ALA A 18 9.20 52.25 23.33
C ALA A 18 8.15 52.03 22.20
N PRO A 19 8.58 51.47 21.05
CA PRO A 19 7.63 51.11 20.00
C PRO A 19 6.65 50.02 20.49
N PRO A 20 5.41 50.02 20.02
CA PRO A 20 4.43 49.02 20.42
C PRO A 20 4.90 47.62 19.97
N PRO A 21 4.63 46.55 20.76
CA PRO A 21 4.97 45.18 20.37
C PRO A 21 4.26 44.83 19.06
N PRO A 22 4.94 44.04 18.16
CA PRO A 22 4.28 43.58 16.94
C PRO A 22 3.04 42.77 17.27
N ALA A 23 1.97 43.00 16.50
CA ALA A 23 0.73 42.24 16.63
C ALA A 23 1.02 40.73 16.47
N PRO A 24 0.35 39.85 17.24
CA PRO A 24 0.52 38.42 17.06
C PRO A 24 0.24 38.02 15.61
N GLU A 25 1.23 37.49 14.92
CA GLU A 25 0.99 36.86 13.62
C GLU A 25 0.02 35.68 13.81
N THR A 26 -1.19 35.82 13.31
CA THR A 26 -2.14 34.72 13.22
C THR A 26 -1.54 33.66 12.29
N LEU A 27 -1.04 32.56 12.88
CA LEU A 27 -0.65 31.38 12.12
C LEU A 27 -1.82 30.97 11.23
N PRO A 28 -1.59 30.72 9.93
CA PRO A 28 -2.66 30.23 9.05
C PRO A 28 -3.27 28.97 9.65
N GLU A 29 -4.59 28.94 9.75
CA GLU A 29 -5.33 27.78 10.22
C GLU A 29 -4.97 26.57 9.36
N PRO A 30 -4.63 25.39 9.94
CA PRO A 30 -4.24 24.21 9.16
C PRO A 30 -5.36 23.88 8.18
N VAL A 31 -5.07 23.97 6.88
CA VAL A 31 -6.00 23.52 5.83
C VAL A 31 -6.27 22.04 6.08
N PRO A 32 -7.54 21.60 6.17
CA PRO A 32 -7.85 20.18 6.31
C PRO A 32 -7.17 19.39 5.19
N GLN A 33 -6.21 18.55 5.53
CA GLN A 33 -5.64 17.62 4.58
C GLN A 33 -6.73 16.59 4.26
N VAL A 34 -7.28 16.66 3.05
CA VAL A 34 -8.16 15.62 2.52
C VAL A 34 -7.29 14.37 2.39
N GLU A 35 -7.42 13.43 3.34
CA GLU A 35 -6.80 12.11 3.19
C GLU A 35 -7.26 11.51 1.87
N PRO A 36 -6.33 11.05 1.01
CA PRO A 36 -6.71 10.40 -0.24
C PRO A 36 -7.57 9.17 0.08
N SER A 37 -8.86 9.27 -0.23
CA SER A 37 -9.78 8.15 -0.04
C SER A 37 -9.31 6.97 -0.89
N LYS A 38 -9.16 5.80 -0.26
CA LYS A 38 -8.82 4.55 -0.96
C LYS A 38 -9.85 4.32 -2.08
N PRO A 39 -9.40 4.16 -3.34
CA PRO A 39 -10.33 3.92 -4.44
C PRO A 39 -11.21 2.71 -4.15
N ALA A 40 -12.52 2.88 -4.22
CA ALA A 40 -13.45 1.77 -4.06
C ALA A 40 -13.27 0.79 -5.24
N LEU A 41 -13.09 -0.49 -4.92
CA LEU A 41 -13.04 -1.53 -5.94
C LEU A 41 -14.46 -1.73 -6.51
N VAL A 42 -14.56 -1.73 -7.83
CA VAL A 42 -15.82 -1.96 -8.55
C VAL A 42 -15.69 -3.27 -9.31
N GLN A 43 -16.76 -4.09 -9.31
CA GLN A 43 -16.80 -5.33 -10.10
C GLN A 43 -16.63 -4.99 -11.59
N PRO A 44 -15.57 -5.48 -12.24
CA PRO A 44 -15.37 -5.24 -13.66
C PRO A 44 -16.37 -6.04 -14.49
N THR A 45 -16.69 -5.51 -15.66
CA THR A 45 -17.63 -6.13 -16.62
C THR A 45 -16.93 -6.40 -17.95
N GLY A 46 -17.53 -7.25 -18.79
CA GLY A 46 -16.95 -7.59 -20.10
C GLY A 46 -15.83 -8.63 -20.04
N ALA A 47 -15.02 -8.68 -21.09
CA ALA A 47 -13.92 -9.63 -21.20
C ALA A 47 -12.82 -9.28 -20.18
N TRP A 48 -12.27 -10.29 -19.48
CA TRP A 48 -11.28 -10.09 -18.43
C TRP A 48 -10.01 -9.34 -18.89
N ILE A 49 -9.66 -9.47 -20.17
CA ILE A 49 -8.50 -8.81 -20.74
C ILE A 49 -8.66 -7.28 -20.82
N ASP A 50 -9.89 -6.80 -20.85
CA ASP A 50 -10.25 -5.39 -20.93
C ASP A 50 -10.54 -4.77 -19.55
N TRP A 51 -10.53 -5.57 -18.49
CA TRP A 51 -10.80 -5.06 -17.14
C TRP A 51 -9.79 -3.97 -16.75
N PRO A 52 -10.22 -2.90 -16.10
CA PRO A 52 -9.29 -1.90 -15.58
C PRO A 52 -8.32 -2.55 -14.59
N ILE A 53 -7.05 -2.17 -14.65
CA ILE A 53 -6.05 -2.64 -13.68
C ILE A 53 -6.49 -2.18 -12.29
N THR A 54 -6.53 -3.12 -11.36
CA THR A 54 -6.80 -2.84 -9.95
C THR A 54 -5.72 -1.88 -9.41
N PRO A 55 -6.11 -0.76 -8.76
CA PRO A 55 -5.15 0.17 -8.20
C PRO A 55 -4.27 -0.48 -7.13
N GLY A 56 -2.97 -0.27 -7.23
CA GLY A 56 -1.97 -0.79 -6.30
C GLY A 56 -0.67 -1.16 -6.99
N ASP A 57 0.33 -1.45 -6.17
CA ASP A 57 1.67 -1.79 -6.57
C ASP A 57 2.10 -3.13 -5.98
N TRP A 58 3.04 -3.82 -6.67
CA TRP A 58 3.70 -4.99 -6.13
C TRP A 58 4.91 -4.57 -5.29
N VAL A 59 5.05 -5.17 -4.11
CA VAL A 59 6.22 -5.01 -3.23
C VAL A 59 6.79 -6.38 -2.90
N TYR A 60 8.03 -6.63 -3.33
CA TYR A 60 8.74 -7.86 -3.01
C TYR A 60 9.49 -7.74 -1.68
N ARG A 61 9.44 -8.81 -0.86
CA ARG A 61 10.19 -8.93 0.39
C ARG A 61 10.73 -10.36 0.57
N ARG A 62 11.82 -10.50 1.33
CA ARG A 62 12.31 -11.78 1.86
C ARG A 62 12.06 -11.87 3.35
N ASP A 63 11.82 -13.09 3.82
CA ASP A 63 11.68 -13.40 5.25
C ASP A 63 12.24 -14.81 5.53
N ALA A 64 12.15 -15.26 6.80
CA ALA A 64 12.65 -16.57 7.23
C ALA A 64 11.96 -17.76 6.52
N ARG A 65 10.78 -17.59 5.96
CA ARG A 65 10.06 -18.63 5.22
C ARG A 65 10.44 -18.68 3.73
N GLY A 66 11.04 -17.62 3.19
CA GLY A 66 11.41 -17.50 1.78
C GLY A 66 11.18 -16.11 1.23
N SER A 67 10.25 -15.94 0.30
CA SER A 67 9.92 -14.64 -0.28
C SER A 67 8.43 -14.44 -0.45
N ILE A 68 8.02 -13.18 -0.52
CA ILE A 68 6.64 -12.76 -0.71
C ILE A 68 6.56 -11.53 -1.59
N ALA A 69 5.65 -11.53 -2.54
CA ALA A 69 5.18 -10.35 -3.25
C ALA A 69 3.81 -9.95 -2.72
N LEU A 70 3.65 -8.68 -2.38
CA LEU A 70 2.43 -8.10 -1.83
C LEU A 70 1.89 -7.09 -2.83
N PHE A 71 0.61 -7.20 -3.18
CA PHE A 71 -0.08 -6.26 -4.06
C PHE A 71 -1.15 -5.50 -3.29
N GLY A 72 -1.16 -4.19 -3.42
CA GLY A 72 -2.17 -3.32 -2.81
C GLY A 72 -1.83 -1.85 -2.89
N ALA A 73 -2.73 -1.00 -2.42
CA ALA A 73 -2.48 0.43 -2.33
C ALA A 73 -1.40 0.73 -1.28
N ALA A 74 -0.59 1.75 -1.51
CA ALA A 74 0.43 2.20 -0.56
C ALA A 74 -0.19 2.50 0.82
N GLY A 75 0.47 2.09 1.90
CA GLY A 75 0.00 2.31 3.27
C GLY A 75 -1.19 1.44 3.70
N SER A 76 -1.68 0.54 2.84
CA SER A 76 -2.76 -0.39 3.17
C SER A 76 -2.26 -1.84 3.31
N ASP A 77 -3.12 -2.71 3.85
CA ASP A 77 -2.88 -4.14 3.80
C ASP A 77 -2.90 -4.64 2.36
N ALA A 78 -2.09 -5.66 2.08
CA ALA A 78 -2.05 -6.25 0.76
C ALA A 78 -3.42 -6.84 0.39
N LEU A 79 -3.90 -6.52 -0.81
CA LEU A 79 -5.11 -7.10 -1.36
C LEU A 79 -4.88 -8.54 -1.85
N VAL A 80 -3.70 -8.78 -2.46
CA VAL A 80 -3.25 -10.09 -2.93
C VAL A 80 -1.81 -10.31 -2.50
N THR A 81 -1.46 -11.53 -2.16
CA THR A 81 -0.06 -11.92 -1.92
C THR A 81 0.30 -13.17 -2.73
N LEU A 82 1.52 -13.21 -3.23
CA LEU A 82 2.14 -14.39 -3.80
C LEU A 82 3.37 -14.74 -2.96
N ARG A 83 3.38 -15.91 -2.33
CA ARG A 83 4.45 -16.32 -1.39
C ARG A 83 5.13 -17.59 -1.84
N CYS A 84 6.44 -17.59 -1.87
CA CYS A 84 7.25 -18.79 -1.85
C CYS A 84 7.52 -19.20 -0.39
N ASP A 85 7.06 -20.38 0.00
CA ASP A 85 7.42 -21.04 1.25
C ASP A 85 8.46 -22.13 0.95
N ARG A 86 9.74 -21.80 1.13
CA ARG A 86 10.86 -22.71 0.81
C ARG A 86 10.90 -23.93 1.71
N GLN A 87 10.48 -23.79 2.97
CA GLN A 87 10.47 -24.91 3.91
C GLN A 87 9.47 -25.98 3.50
N ARG A 88 8.33 -25.56 2.94
CA ARG A 88 7.29 -26.47 2.44
C ARG A 88 7.45 -26.84 0.96
N GLY A 89 8.31 -26.12 0.23
CA GLY A 89 8.44 -26.27 -1.22
C GLY A 89 7.13 -25.95 -1.96
N ARG A 90 6.46 -24.85 -1.57
CA ARG A 90 5.14 -24.47 -2.11
C ARG A 90 5.07 -22.99 -2.39
N ILE A 91 4.26 -22.66 -3.38
CA ILE A 91 3.82 -21.28 -3.63
C ILE A 91 2.37 -21.14 -3.19
N TYR A 92 2.08 -20.06 -2.49
CA TYR A 92 0.73 -19.71 -2.06
C TYR A 92 0.31 -18.41 -2.71
N ILE A 93 -0.87 -18.42 -3.35
CA ILE A 93 -1.56 -17.18 -3.71
C ILE A 93 -2.66 -16.96 -2.69
N ALA A 94 -2.69 -15.76 -2.09
CA ALA A 94 -3.71 -15.42 -1.12
C ALA A 94 -4.36 -14.08 -1.45
N ARG A 95 -5.64 -13.95 -1.08
CA ARG A 95 -6.43 -12.75 -1.23
C ARG A 95 -7.04 -12.36 0.11
N ALA A 96 -7.08 -11.05 0.39
CA ALA A 96 -7.82 -10.50 1.52
C ALA A 96 -9.32 -10.82 1.37
N SER A 97 -9.87 -11.59 2.30
CA SER A 97 -11.26 -12.02 2.32
C SER A 97 -11.61 -12.56 3.70
N ALA A 98 -12.81 -12.27 4.18
CA ALA A 98 -13.34 -12.81 5.43
C ALA A 98 -13.99 -14.21 5.26
N GLN A 99 -14.01 -14.75 4.05
CA GLN A 99 -14.59 -16.07 3.79
C GLN A 99 -13.76 -17.20 4.39
N GLN A 100 -14.40 -18.31 4.76
CA GLN A 100 -13.71 -19.51 5.24
C GLN A 100 -13.09 -20.32 4.10
N SER A 101 -13.70 -20.26 2.91
CA SER A 101 -13.22 -20.89 1.69
C SER A 101 -13.69 -20.11 0.46
N ALA A 102 -12.94 -20.22 -0.63
CA ALA A 102 -13.28 -19.61 -1.90
C ALA A 102 -12.76 -20.45 -3.07
N GLN A 103 -13.32 -20.24 -4.26
CA GLN A 103 -12.74 -20.71 -5.51
C GLN A 103 -12.00 -19.56 -6.18
N PHE A 104 -10.76 -19.82 -6.57
CA PHE A 104 -9.96 -18.91 -7.37
C PHE A 104 -9.94 -19.37 -8.83
N ASN A 105 -10.23 -18.45 -9.75
CA ASN A 105 -9.91 -18.61 -11.15
C ASN A 105 -8.73 -17.68 -11.46
N LEU A 106 -7.56 -18.28 -11.65
CA LEU A 106 -6.36 -17.56 -12.08
C LEU A 106 -6.30 -17.57 -13.61
N ARG A 107 -6.32 -16.38 -14.21
CA ARG A 107 -6.24 -16.20 -15.66
C ARG A 107 -4.96 -15.48 -16.06
N SER A 108 -4.34 -15.99 -17.07
CA SER A 108 -3.26 -15.34 -17.82
C SER A 108 -3.65 -15.27 -19.29
N SER A 109 -2.87 -14.59 -20.11
CA SER A 109 -3.06 -14.56 -21.57
C SER A 109 -2.95 -15.95 -22.22
N ALA A 110 -2.40 -16.95 -21.54
CA ALA A 110 -2.16 -18.29 -22.09
C ALA A 110 -2.93 -19.40 -21.37
N ARG A 111 -3.34 -19.21 -20.11
CA ARG A 111 -3.91 -20.29 -19.29
C ARG A 111 -4.97 -19.76 -18.32
N LEU A 112 -5.89 -20.67 -17.97
CA LEU A 112 -6.80 -20.56 -16.84
C LEU A 112 -6.55 -21.74 -15.91
N LYS A 113 -6.50 -21.47 -14.60
CA LYS A 113 -6.44 -22.52 -13.57
C LYS A 113 -7.43 -22.21 -12.45
N GLN A 114 -8.20 -23.22 -12.06
CA GLN A 114 -9.06 -23.16 -10.89
C GLN A 114 -8.34 -23.75 -9.68
N LEU A 115 -8.48 -23.10 -8.54
CA LEU A 115 -7.87 -23.51 -7.27
C LEU A 115 -8.87 -23.33 -6.14
N SER A 116 -8.91 -24.29 -5.23
CA SER A 116 -9.65 -24.15 -3.98
C SER A 116 -8.78 -23.40 -2.96
N ALA A 117 -9.30 -22.32 -2.42
CA ALA A 117 -8.66 -21.54 -1.40
C ALA A 117 -9.36 -21.72 -0.04
N ARG A 118 -8.61 -21.63 1.05
CA ARG A 118 -9.11 -21.75 2.42
C ARG A 118 -8.57 -20.61 3.28
N THR A 119 -9.30 -20.30 4.35
CA THR A 119 -8.86 -19.30 5.32
C THR A 119 -7.46 -19.61 5.86
N THR A 120 -6.68 -18.55 6.07
CA THR A 120 -5.36 -18.66 6.68
C THR A 120 -5.43 -18.45 8.19
N ALA A 121 -4.53 -19.08 8.96
CA ALA A 121 -4.45 -18.92 10.41
C ALA A 121 -3.74 -17.62 10.85
N GLY A 122 -3.85 -16.52 10.09
CA GLY A 122 -3.22 -15.25 10.40
C GLY A 122 -4.15 -14.29 11.14
N ALA A 123 -3.57 -13.23 11.73
CA ALA A 123 -4.33 -12.17 12.40
C ALA A 123 -5.22 -11.36 11.41
N LYS A 124 -4.89 -11.40 10.13
CA LYS A 124 -5.66 -10.74 9.07
C LYS A 124 -6.43 -11.76 8.26
N PRO A 125 -7.67 -11.46 7.84
CA PRO A 125 -8.50 -12.40 7.10
C PRO A 125 -8.01 -12.54 5.66
N TYR A 126 -7.48 -13.70 5.32
CA TYR A 126 -7.10 -14.10 3.96
C TYR A 126 -7.61 -15.49 3.66
N VAL A 127 -7.94 -15.75 2.41
CA VAL A 127 -8.06 -17.08 1.83
C VAL A 127 -6.86 -17.32 0.93
N ALA A 128 -6.29 -18.53 0.97
CA ALA A 128 -5.09 -18.90 0.22
C ALA A 128 -5.27 -20.23 -0.49
N ALA A 129 -4.74 -20.31 -1.70
CA ALA A 129 -4.61 -21.53 -2.49
C ALA A 129 -3.13 -21.88 -2.63
N GLU A 130 -2.84 -23.18 -2.61
CA GLU A 130 -1.51 -23.75 -2.79
C GLU A 130 -1.25 -24.09 -4.26
N ILE A 131 -0.02 -23.86 -4.71
CA ILE A 131 0.44 -24.13 -6.07
C ILE A 131 1.82 -24.81 -5.98
N MET A 132 2.02 -25.89 -6.74
CA MET A 132 3.32 -26.52 -6.86
C MET A 132 4.29 -25.61 -7.61
N PRO A 133 5.58 -25.49 -7.19
CA PRO A 133 6.53 -24.57 -7.84
C PRO A 133 6.71 -24.80 -9.34
N ASN A 134 6.53 -26.06 -9.80
CA ASN A 134 6.65 -26.43 -11.22
C ASN A 134 5.31 -26.41 -11.97
N ASP A 135 4.24 -25.90 -11.37
CA ASP A 135 2.95 -25.79 -12.05
C ASP A 135 3.04 -24.80 -13.22
N PRO A 136 2.62 -25.20 -14.43
CA PRO A 136 2.70 -24.35 -15.62
C PRO A 136 1.90 -23.05 -15.54
N ILE A 137 0.95 -22.93 -14.61
CA ILE A 137 0.23 -21.67 -14.39
C ILE A 137 1.15 -20.56 -13.93
N LEU A 138 2.20 -20.88 -13.14
CA LEU A 138 3.11 -19.89 -12.59
C LEU A 138 3.90 -19.17 -13.69
N ASP A 139 4.41 -19.92 -14.68
CA ASP A 139 5.06 -19.32 -15.85
C ASP A 139 4.06 -18.51 -16.68
N ALA A 140 2.86 -19.06 -16.87
CA ALA A 140 1.82 -18.35 -17.58
C ALA A 140 1.40 -17.04 -16.91
N LEU A 141 1.42 -16.96 -15.57
CA LEU A 141 1.19 -15.70 -14.82
C LEU A 141 2.37 -14.74 -14.98
N ALA A 142 3.62 -15.24 -14.81
CA ALA A 142 4.82 -14.41 -14.86
C ALA A 142 5.05 -13.78 -16.25
N TYR A 143 4.64 -14.47 -17.33
CA TYR A 143 4.80 -14.04 -18.71
C TYR A 143 3.48 -13.62 -19.38
N SER A 144 2.43 -13.35 -18.61
CA SER A 144 1.16 -12.90 -19.16
C SER A 144 1.29 -11.50 -19.78
N ARG A 145 0.48 -11.25 -20.82
CA ARG A 145 0.53 -9.98 -21.55
C ARG A 145 -0.17 -8.86 -20.76
N GLY A 146 0.64 -8.08 -20.04
CA GLY A 146 0.24 -6.87 -19.33
C GLY A 146 -0.57 -7.09 -18.06
N ARG A 147 -1.41 -8.10 -17.96
CA ARG A 147 -2.25 -8.39 -16.78
C ARG A 147 -2.51 -9.88 -16.57
N ILE A 148 -2.87 -10.19 -15.33
CA ILE A 148 -3.51 -11.44 -14.93
C ILE A 148 -4.82 -11.13 -14.25
N ALA A 149 -5.78 -12.06 -14.26
CA ALA A 149 -7.00 -11.90 -13.48
C ALA A 149 -7.05 -12.92 -12.34
N LEU A 150 -7.52 -12.44 -11.18
CA LEU A 150 -7.88 -13.24 -10.03
C LEU A 150 -9.37 -13.05 -9.77
N GLU A 151 -10.17 -14.00 -10.21
CA GLU A 151 -11.57 -14.08 -9.84
C GLU A 151 -11.69 -14.92 -8.56
N THR A 152 -12.44 -14.43 -7.61
CA THR A 152 -12.67 -15.10 -6.32
C THR A 152 -14.16 -15.18 -6.09
N SER A 153 -14.68 -16.37 -5.83
CA SER A 153 -16.12 -16.52 -5.56
C SER A 153 -16.55 -15.61 -4.40
N GLY A 154 -17.64 -14.87 -4.60
CA GLY A 154 -18.19 -13.95 -3.60
C GLY A 154 -17.38 -12.66 -3.37
N GLU A 155 -16.36 -12.38 -4.19
CA GLU A 155 -15.52 -11.18 -4.09
C GLU A 155 -15.44 -10.46 -5.45
N ILE A 156 -15.07 -9.20 -5.43
CA ILE A 156 -14.81 -8.41 -6.63
C ILE A 156 -13.62 -9.02 -7.39
N SER A 157 -13.76 -9.24 -8.69
CA SER A 157 -12.67 -9.73 -9.54
C SER A 157 -11.56 -8.69 -9.70
N LEU A 158 -10.32 -9.14 -9.75
CA LEU A 158 -9.14 -8.29 -9.82
C LEU A 158 -8.38 -8.51 -11.13
N ALA A 159 -7.93 -7.41 -11.74
CA ALA A 159 -6.94 -7.42 -12.80
C ALA A 159 -5.62 -6.89 -12.24
N LEU A 160 -4.60 -7.73 -12.15
CA LEU A 160 -3.32 -7.39 -11.53
C LEU A 160 -2.27 -7.16 -12.64
N PRO A 161 -1.42 -6.13 -12.52
CA PRO A 161 -0.34 -5.92 -13.48
C PRO A 161 0.70 -7.04 -13.37
N VAL A 162 1.28 -7.43 -14.50
CA VAL A 162 2.37 -8.41 -14.53
C VAL A 162 3.69 -7.68 -14.41
N TRP A 163 4.25 -7.72 -13.19
CA TRP A 163 5.56 -7.14 -12.88
C TRP A 163 6.57 -8.24 -12.54
N SER A 164 7.83 -7.89 -12.50
CA SER A 164 8.94 -8.81 -12.23
C SER A 164 8.85 -9.57 -10.92
N GLU A 165 8.14 -9.02 -9.93
CA GLU A 165 7.94 -9.64 -8.61
C GLU A 165 7.27 -11.00 -8.70
N ILE A 166 6.34 -11.20 -9.64
CA ILE A 166 5.67 -12.50 -9.85
C ILE A 166 6.70 -13.55 -10.30
N GLY A 167 7.47 -13.24 -11.34
CA GLY A 167 8.52 -14.13 -11.85
C GLY A 167 9.57 -14.43 -10.79
N ARG A 168 9.98 -13.41 -10.02
CA ARG A 168 10.96 -13.55 -8.94
C ARG A 168 10.52 -14.50 -7.84
N ILE A 169 9.25 -14.46 -7.42
CA ILE A 169 8.70 -15.44 -6.45
C ILE A 169 8.78 -16.87 -6.99
N VAL A 170 8.44 -17.06 -8.28
CA VAL A 170 8.50 -18.36 -8.93
C VAL A 170 9.93 -18.91 -8.95
N GLU A 171 10.89 -18.07 -9.37
CA GLU A 171 12.31 -18.44 -9.39
C GLU A 171 12.86 -18.76 -8.01
N ASP A 172 12.53 -17.95 -6.99
CA ASP A 172 12.98 -18.19 -5.61
C ASP A 172 12.51 -19.53 -5.05
N CYS A 173 11.36 -20.02 -5.51
CA CYS A 173 10.77 -21.27 -5.04
C CYS A 173 11.23 -22.52 -5.81
N ARG A 174 11.90 -22.33 -6.94
CA ARG A 174 12.48 -23.38 -7.78
C ARG A 174 13.95 -23.67 -7.52
N ARG A 175 14.59 -22.82 -6.70
CA ARG A 175 16.02 -22.92 -6.32
C ARG A 175 16.30 -23.83 -5.15
#